data_6e37d34a259c9d454fa340ae5370aa20
#
_entry.id   6e37d34a259c9d454fa340ae5370aa20
#
_cell.length_a   1.000
_cell.length_b   1.000
_cell.length_c   1.000
_cell.angle_alpha   90.00
_cell.angle_beta   90.00
_cell.angle_gamma   90.00
#
_symmetry.space_group_name_H-M   'P 1'
#
loop_
_entity.id
_entity.type
_entity.pdbx_description
1 polymer ?
#
loop_
_entity_poly.entity_id
_entity_poly.type
_entity_poly.pdbx_seq_one_letter_code
_entity_poly.pdbx_strand_id
1 'polypeptide(L)'
;EFFQLSSPFNVKVFRLDLKKITCQLQAKDTTLWSENPDVQTKIRNRLGWLDCVDLMGAFLPEIEDFVASVRSDFERIILLGMGGSSLAPEVFATIFGIVPGYPDLTVVDTTDPVAILKIDREFDLAKTLFIVSTKSGSTIETLSLFQYFYHRLDKKGGNFIAITDPASNLEEIADEYCFRKTFLNPTDIGGRYSALSYFGLVPAGLIGVDLHQLWNYAKQVDVDGAVRFGEQLATYALTGYDKLTLLVSSKLSALGYWIEQLIAESLGKQGKGIVPIEGERITEPSYYNKQDRVFVYIRFDDELDNQVRNIEKSGLLVIKIELNDIYYLGREFFRWEIATAISGAMMRLNPFDEPNVTESKLMTGEFLADFPKDGKLPEETLAFETEQIKIYINPSCSETAAGSMSGWVEKFLGQAKLGIDYIAVLAYIPEVKGILQSIQMAVRDRFKIATTVGYGPRYLHSTGQLHKGGLNNGVFLMVTVDDLEDIEIPCVSYSFSKLKMAQAFGDLRALCRKDRRVARVHISGDLSQGLEKLKGMIET
;
A
#
# COMPACT_ATOMS: atom_id res chain seq x y z
N GLU A 1 21.87 1.63 -24.06
CA GLU A 1 21.46 0.80 -25.22
C GLU A 1 19.99 1.08 -25.54
N PHE A 2 19.73 1.47 -26.80
CA PHE A 2 18.40 1.87 -27.27
C PHE A 2 17.55 0.63 -27.46
N PHE A 3 16.48 0.46 -26.67
CA PHE A 3 15.45 -0.51 -26.98
C PHE A 3 14.49 0.07 -28.04
N GLN A 4 14.48 -0.55 -29.21
CA GLN A 4 13.56 -0.25 -30.29
C GLN A 4 12.20 -0.87 -29.93
N LEU A 5 11.24 -0.03 -29.48
CA LEU A 5 9.87 -0.44 -29.22
C LEU A 5 9.15 -0.69 -30.54
N SER A 6 8.85 -1.94 -30.86
CA SER A 6 7.80 -2.28 -31.81
C SER A 6 6.45 -2.23 -31.08
N SER A 7 5.87 -1.05 -30.96
CA SER A 7 4.51 -0.89 -30.42
C SER A 7 3.49 -1.28 -31.49
N PRO A 8 2.51 -2.17 -31.19
CA PRO A 8 1.39 -2.44 -32.09
C PRO A 8 0.39 -1.28 -32.19
N PHE A 9 0.56 -0.22 -31.40
CA PHE A 9 -0.29 0.94 -31.40
C PHE A 9 0.48 2.16 -31.90
N ASN A 10 -0.09 2.84 -32.88
CA ASN A 10 0.44 4.06 -33.52
C ASN A 10 0.27 5.28 -32.59
N VAL A 11 0.76 5.19 -31.33
CA VAL A 11 0.77 6.32 -30.40
C VAL A 11 2.02 7.13 -30.71
N LYS A 12 1.85 8.37 -31.12
CA LYS A 12 2.93 9.37 -31.17
C LYS A 12 3.43 9.59 -29.75
N VAL A 13 4.42 8.80 -29.33
CA VAL A 13 5.15 9.07 -28.09
C VAL A 13 5.94 10.36 -28.33
N PHE A 14 5.57 11.42 -27.65
CA PHE A 14 6.37 12.64 -27.65
C PHE A 14 7.72 12.29 -27.03
N ARG A 15 8.79 12.32 -27.82
CA ARG A 15 10.15 12.26 -27.27
C ARG A 15 10.32 13.52 -26.43
N LEU A 16 10.28 13.35 -25.13
CA LEU A 16 10.54 14.40 -24.18
C LEU A 16 12.03 14.77 -24.21
N ASP A 17 12.33 16.04 -24.07
CA ASP A 17 13.70 16.46 -23.76
C ASP A 17 14.01 16.09 -22.30
N LEU A 18 14.59 14.91 -22.12
CA LEU A 18 14.88 14.36 -20.78
C LEU A 18 15.74 15.31 -19.95
N LYS A 19 16.70 16.01 -20.57
CA LYS A 19 17.52 16.99 -19.86
C LYS A 19 16.69 18.14 -19.32
N LYS A 20 15.78 18.64 -20.13
CA LYS A 20 14.86 19.71 -19.71
C LYS A 20 13.99 19.24 -18.53
N ILE A 21 13.43 18.04 -18.61
CA ILE A 21 12.61 17.46 -17.51
C ILE A 21 13.43 17.28 -16.25
N THR A 22 14.64 16.73 -16.34
CA THR A 22 15.53 16.60 -15.17
C THR A 22 15.82 17.96 -14.54
N CYS A 23 16.11 18.98 -15.35
CA CYS A 23 16.32 20.34 -14.84
C CYS A 23 15.06 20.92 -14.17
N GLN A 24 13.87 20.71 -14.76
CA GLN A 24 12.60 21.16 -14.16
C GLN A 24 12.32 20.44 -12.84
N LEU A 25 12.55 19.13 -12.77
CA LEU A 25 12.39 18.34 -11.55
C LEU A 25 13.31 18.86 -10.43
N GLN A 26 14.60 19.02 -10.73
CA GLN A 26 15.60 19.53 -9.77
C GLN A 26 15.30 20.96 -9.32
N ALA A 27 14.77 21.79 -10.23
CA ALA A 27 14.32 23.14 -9.92
C ALA A 27 12.96 23.21 -9.19
N LYS A 28 12.33 22.05 -8.92
CA LYS A 28 10.96 21.95 -8.35
C LYS A 28 9.93 22.76 -9.15
N ASP A 29 10.09 22.81 -10.47
CA ASP A 29 9.19 23.52 -11.37
C ASP A 29 7.84 22.81 -11.45
N THR A 30 6.86 23.37 -10.75
CA THR A 30 5.51 22.79 -10.64
C THR A 30 4.74 22.76 -11.95
N THR A 31 5.18 23.51 -12.98
CA THR A 31 4.61 23.48 -14.32
C THR A 31 4.80 22.12 -15.01
N LEU A 32 5.73 21.32 -14.52
CA LEU A 32 5.94 19.94 -14.99
C LEU A 32 4.67 19.08 -14.85
N TRP A 33 3.85 19.32 -13.82
CA TRP A 33 2.66 18.51 -13.53
C TRP A 33 1.34 19.22 -13.82
N SER A 34 1.29 20.56 -13.77
CA SER A 34 0.04 21.29 -13.95
C SER A 34 0.27 22.72 -14.46
N GLU A 35 -0.61 23.18 -15.35
CA GLU A 35 -0.67 24.58 -15.76
C GLU A 35 -1.56 25.43 -14.83
N ASN A 36 -2.36 24.80 -13.97
CA ASN A 36 -3.26 25.49 -13.03
C ASN A 36 -2.49 26.02 -11.81
N PRO A 37 -2.49 27.33 -11.52
CA PRO A 37 -1.75 27.93 -10.41
C PRO A 37 -2.16 27.40 -9.03
N ASP A 38 -3.44 27.08 -8.82
CA ASP A 38 -3.92 26.55 -7.53
C ASP A 38 -3.39 25.13 -7.30
N VAL A 39 -3.34 24.32 -8.36
CA VAL A 39 -2.75 22.98 -8.32
C VAL A 39 -1.25 23.06 -8.12
N GLN A 40 -0.58 23.99 -8.82
CA GLN A 40 0.86 24.24 -8.65
C GLN A 40 1.23 24.60 -7.20
N THR A 41 0.40 25.42 -6.54
CA THR A 41 0.60 25.78 -5.14
C THR A 41 0.51 24.55 -4.22
N LYS A 42 -0.46 23.66 -4.45
CA LYS A 42 -0.58 22.40 -3.71
C LYS A 42 0.62 21.49 -3.96
N ILE A 43 1.08 21.38 -5.21
CA ILE A 43 2.24 20.57 -5.59
C ILE A 43 3.49 21.10 -4.89
N ARG A 44 3.73 22.43 -4.91
CA ARG A 44 4.90 23.04 -4.26
C ARG A 44 5.04 22.63 -2.79
N ASN A 45 3.93 22.52 -2.08
CA ASN A 45 3.87 22.07 -0.69
C ASN A 45 3.99 20.53 -0.53
N ARG A 46 4.43 19.82 -1.56
CA ARG A 46 4.61 18.36 -1.57
C ARG A 46 5.95 17.95 -2.21
N LEU A 47 6.84 18.88 -2.51
CA LEU A 47 8.12 18.62 -3.21
C LEU A 47 9.34 18.55 -2.26
N GLY A 48 9.13 18.59 -0.94
CA GLY A 48 10.22 18.47 0.04
C GLY A 48 10.99 17.15 -0.04
N TRP A 49 10.35 16.08 -0.53
CA TRP A 49 10.99 14.79 -0.72
C TRP A 49 12.21 14.84 -1.70
N LEU A 50 12.23 15.80 -2.63
CA LEU A 50 13.37 16.01 -3.53
C LEU A 50 14.63 16.46 -2.78
N ASP A 51 14.48 17.07 -1.61
CA ASP A 51 15.59 17.50 -0.76
C ASP A 51 15.95 16.43 0.30
N CYS A 52 15.17 15.36 0.43
CA CYS A 52 15.37 14.37 1.51
C CYS A 52 16.78 13.84 1.55
N VAL A 53 17.39 13.56 0.40
CA VAL A 53 18.77 13.05 0.33
C VAL A 53 19.77 14.04 0.93
N ASP A 54 19.59 15.35 0.70
CA ASP A 54 20.45 16.39 1.26
C ASP A 54 20.13 16.60 2.77
N LEU A 55 18.84 16.56 3.14
CA LEU A 55 18.39 16.76 4.52
C LEU A 55 18.72 15.57 5.44
N MET A 56 18.81 14.34 4.92
CA MET A 56 19.17 13.15 5.71
C MET A 56 20.40 13.40 6.60
N GLY A 57 21.46 14.01 6.04
CA GLY A 57 22.66 14.32 6.80
C GLY A 57 22.44 15.18 8.04
N ALA A 58 21.40 16.04 8.03
CA ALA A 58 21.02 16.85 9.18
C ALA A 58 20.16 16.06 10.19
N PHE A 59 19.42 15.05 9.75
CA PHE A 59 18.57 14.23 10.62
C PHE A 59 19.35 13.15 11.37
N LEU A 60 20.43 12.62 10.80
CA LEU A 60 21.15 11.47 11.34
C LEU A 60 21.63 11.67 12.79
N PRO A 61 22.28 12.79 13.18
CA PRO A 61 22.77 12.96 14.55
C PRO A 61 21.63 12.88 15.60
N GLU A 62 20.49 13.51 15.33
CA GLU A 62 19.34 13.47 16.23
C GLU A 62 18.80 12.05 16.40
N ILE A 63 18.70 11.29 15.30
CA ILE A 63 18.23 9.91 15.32
C ILE A 63 19.22 9.02 16.08
N GLU A 64 20.51 9.13 15.80
CA GLU A 64 21.57 8.33 16.44
C GLU A 64 21.67 8.58 17.93
N ASP A 65 21.61 9.84 18.38
CA ASP A 65 21.58 10.21 19.78
C ASP A 65 20.36 9.60 20.51
N PHE A 66 19.19 9.67 19.86
CA PHE A 66 17.99 9.07 20.42
C PHE A 66 18.11 7.53 20.49
N VAL A 67 18.54 6.88 19.41
CA VAL A 67 18.76 5.41 19.37
C VAL A 67 19.71 4.98 20.48
N ALA A 68 20.84 5.67 20.65
CA ALA A 68 21.80 5.38 21.72
C ALA A 68 21.19 5.48 23.10
N SER A 69 20.24 6.42 23.31
CA SER A 69 19.59 6.66 24.59
C SER A 69 18.53 5.61 24.97
N VAL A 70 17.96 4.88 23.99
CA VAL A 70 16.79 4.00 24.24
C VAL A 70 17.03 2.52 23.93
N ARG A 71 18.03 2.16 23.10
CA ARG A 71 18.19 0.79 22.60
C ARG A 71 18.35 -0.30 23.66
N SER A 72 18.85 0.09 24.87
CA SER A 72 18.99 -0.84 26.00
C SER A 72 17.75 -0.91 26.89
N ASP A 73 16.81 0.02 26.75
CA ASP A 73 15.61 0.13 27.59
C ASP A 73 14.51 -0.80 27.11
N PHE A 74 14.51 -1.14 25.81
CA PHE A 74 13.44 -1.88 25.15
C PHE A 74 13.97 -3.10 24.40
N GLU A 75 13.19 -4.19 24.47
CA GLU A 75 13.48 -5.44 23.77
C GLU A 75 12.79 -5.46 22.38
N ARG A 76 11.76 -4.63 22.19
CA ARG A 76 10.92 -4.61 21.00
C ARG A 76 10.43 -3.21 20.66
N ILE A 77 10.15 -3.01 19.39
CA ILE A 77 9.50 -1.82 18.86
C ILE A 77 8.19 -2.24 18.19
N ILE A 78 7.12 -1.51 18.47
CA ILE A 78 5.85 -1.63 17.75
C ILE A 78 5.55 -0.28 17.09
N LEU A 79 5.42 -0.28 15.78
CA LEU A 79 5.02 0.90 15.02
C LEU A 79 3.52 0.84 14.73
N LEU A 80 2.80 1.87 15.15
CA LEU A 80 1.39 2.10 14.92
C LEU A 80 1.24 3.15 13.83
N GLY A 81 0.91 2.75 12.60
CA GLY A 81 0.87 3.67 11.48
C GLY A 81 0.18 3.06 10.25
N MET A 82 -0.16 3.89 9.26
CA MET A 82 -0.83 3.46 8.05
C MET A 82 -0.11 3.99 6.80
N GLY A 83 -0.08 3.20 5.73
CA GLY A 83 0.45 3.60 4.43
C GLY A 83 1.88 4.12 4.48
N GLY A 84 2.16 5.36 4.05
CA GLY A 84 3.50 5.94 4.07
C GLY A 84 4.15 6.03 5.46
N SER A 85 3.35 5.95 6.54
CA SER A 85 3.85 5.91 7.92
C SER A 85 4.26 4.51 8.39
N SER A 86 3.94 3.45 7.63
CA SER A 86 4.18 2.04 8.02
C SER A 86 5.01 1.27 7.00
N LEU A 87 4.81 1.49 5.70
CA LEU A 87 5.37 0.62 4.66
C LEU A 87 6.90 0.72 4.53
N ALA A 88 7.49 1.92 4.57
CA ALA A 88 8.95 2.03 4.55
C ALA A 88 9.60 1.41 5.81
N PRO A 89 9.09 1.62 7.04
CA PRO A 89 9.50 0.87 8.23
C PRO A 89 9.41 -0.65 8.06
N GLU A 90 8.32 -1.16 7.48
CA GLU A 90 8.17 -2.59 7.20
C GLU A 90 9.23 -3.11 6.22
N VAL A 91 9.56 -2.33 5.18
CA VAL A 91 10.65 -2.66 4.26
C VAL A 91 11.97 -2.82 5.02
N PHE A 92 12.32 -1.87 5.89
CA PHE A 92 13.54 -1.95 6.69
C PHE A 92 13.52 -3.16 7.63
N ALA A 93 12.44 -3.36 8.38
CA ALA A 93 12.31 -4.50 9.31
C ALA A 93 12.46 -5.85 8.60
N THR A 94 11.78 -6.01 7.45
CA THR A 94 11.79 -7.28 6.70
C THR A 94 13.14 -7.56 6.06
N ILE A 95 13.78 -6.56 5.46
CA ILE A 95 15.01 -6.74 4.69
C ILE A 95 16.24 -6.87 5.58
N PHE A 96 16.36 -6.02 6.60
CA PHE A 96 17.49 -6.06 7.53
C PHE A 96 17.31 -7.14 8.61
N GLY A 97 16.06 -7.42 9.00
CA GLY A 97 15.75 -8.39 10.05
C GLY A 97 16.27 -7.95 11.42
N ILE A 98 16.53 -8.93 12.28
CA ILE A 98 17.03 -8.67 13.63
C ILE A 98 18.53 -8.38 13.59
N VAL A 99 18.92 -7.17 13.97
CA VAL A 99 20.32 -6.77 14.10
C VAL A 99 20.79 -7.00 15.55
N PRO A 100 21.88 -7.74 15.80
CA PRO A 100 22.35 -7.99 17.16
C PRO A 100 22.58 -6.72 17.98
N GLY A 101 21.98 -6.66 19.18
CA GLY A 101 22.07 -5.51 20.08
C GLY A 101 21.04 -4.40 19.82
N TYR A 102 20.09 -4.63 18.91
CA TYR A 102 18.97 -3.73 18.63
C TYR A 102 17.64 -4.44 18.82
N PRO A 103 16.56 -3.69 19.17
CA PRO A 103 15.21 -4.23 19.26
C PRO A 103 14.69 -4.71 17.90
N ASP A 104 13.77 -5.68 17.93
CA ASP A 104 13.02 -6.10 16.75
C ASP A 104 11.82 -5.17 16.51
N LEU A 105 11.45 -4.92 15.24
CA LEU A 105 10.33 -4.06 14.86
C LEU A 105 9.15 -4.88 14.32
N THR A 106 7.99 -4.65 14.91
CA THR A 106 6.69 -5.12 14.39
C THR A 106 5.86 -3.92 13.95
N VAL A 107 5.39 -3.95 12.71
CA VAL A 107 4.46 -2.92 12.18
C VAL A 107 3.02 -3.37 12.42
N VAL A 108 2.17 -2.45 12.90
CA VAL A 108 0.74 -2.67 13.12
C VAL A 108 -0.04 -1.63 12.33
N ASP A 109 -0.54 -2.05 11.20
CA ASP A 109 -1.33 -1.23 10.26
C ASP A 109 -2.68 -1.88 9.95
N THR A 110 -3.29 -2.46 10.97
CA THR A 110 -4.58 -3.13 10.91
C THR A 110 -5.49 -2.70 12.05
N THR A 111 -6.79 -2.78 11.83
CA THR A 111 -7.84 -2.66 12.85
C THR A 111 -8.47 -4.01 13.18
N ASP A 112 -7.86 -5.11 12.74
CA ASP A 112 -8.33 -6.45 13.04
C ASP A 112 -8.10 -6.81 14.53
N PRO A 113 -9.13 -7.11 15.31
CA PRO A 113 -9.00 -7.35 16.75
C PRO A 113 -8.17 -8.58 17.08
N VAL A 114 -8.18 -9.62 16.24
CA VAL A 114 -7.41 -10.84 16.45
C VAL A 114 -5.91 -10.56 16.34
N ALA A 115 -5.52 -9.77 15.35
CA ALA A 115 -4.12 -9.36 15.17
C ALA A 115 -3.62 -8.50 16.34
N ILE A 116 -4.44 -7.57 16.83
CA ILE A 116 -4.11 -6.72 17.97
C ILE A 116 -4.00 -7.53 19.27
N LEU A 117 -4.94 -8.44 19.53
CA LEU A 117 -4.91 -9.32 20.70
C LEU A 117 -3.70 -10.26 20.69
N LYS A 118 -3.28 -10.72 19.52
CA LYS A 118 -2.08 -11.54 19.39
C LYS A 118 -0.86 -10.78 19.91
N ILE A 119 -0.68 -9.53 19.52
CA ILE A 119 0.41 -8.67 19.98
C ILE A 119 0.33 -8.46 21.49
N ASP A 120 -0.85 -8.13 22.01
CA ASP A 120 -1.07 -7.88 23.44
C ASP A 120 -0.76 -9.12 24.31
N ARG A 121 -0.99 -10.32 23.79
CA ARG A 121 -0.76 -11.59 24.51
C ARG A 121 0.67 -12.10 24.39
N GLU A 122 1.32 -11.87 23.25
CA GLU A 122 2.64 -12.45 22.95
C GLU A 122 3.80 -11.57 23.42
N PHE A 123 3.60 -10.25 23.59
CA PHE A 123 4.68 -9.31 23.86
C PHE A 123 4.63 -8.72 25.27
N ASP A 124 5.80 -8.55 25.89
CA ASP A 124 5.94 -7.75 27.11
C ASP A 124 5.85 -6.27 26.75
N LEU A 125 4.64 -5.70 26.89
CA LEU A 125 4.38 -4.31 26.55
C LEU A 125 5.21 -3.33 27.39
N ALA A 126 5.60 -3.68 28.62
CA ALA A 126 6.42 -2.83 29.48
C ALA A 126 7.85 -2.66 28.95
N LYS A 127 8.33 -3.66 28.17
CA LYS A 127 9.64 -3.62 27.49
C LYS A 127 9.53 -3.27 26.01
N THR A 128 8.41 -2.70 25.59
CA THR A 128 8.13 -2.32 24.20
C THR A 128 8.13 -0.80 24.07
N LEU A 129 8.84 -0.30 23.05
CA LEU A 129 8.74 1.09 22.58
C LEU A 129 7.70 1.16 21.47
N PHE A 130 6.72 2.02 21.63
CA PHE A 130 5.68 2.27 20.63
C PHE A 130 6.01 3.52 19.81
N ILE A 131 6.00 3.39 18.49
CA ILE A 131 6.10 4.50 17.56
C ILE A 131 4.70 4.82 17.05
N VAL A 132 4.13 5.94 17.46
CA VAL A 132 2.87 6.45 16.91
C VAL A 132 3.22 7.29 15.68
N SER A 133 2.86 6.81 14.49
CA SER A 133 3.34 7.36 13.22
C SER A 133 2.18 7.80 12.34
N THR A 134 1.96 9.11 12.22
CA THR A 134 0.95 9.68 11.32
C THR A 134 1.26 11.14 10.96
N LYS A 135 1.33 11.45 9.66
CA LYS A 135 1.61 12.81 9.17
C LYS A 135 0.56 13.82 9.63
N SER A 136 -0.71 13.52 9.47
CA SER A 136 -1.82 14.43 9.80
C SER A 136 -2.16 14.49 11.29
N GLY A 137 -1.65 13.55 12.08
CA GLY A 137 -2.03 13.41 13.48
C GLY A 137 -3.47 12.95 13.73
N SER A 138 -4.25 12.61 12.68
CA SER A 138 -5.69 12.36 12.78
C SER A 138 -6.13 11.01 12.17
N THR A 139 -5.19 10.12 11.86
CA THR A 139 -5.49 8.80 11.29
C THR A 139 -6.18 7.94 12.33
N ILE A 140 -7.44 7.59 12.07
CA ILE A 140 -8.32 6.92 13.06
C ILE A 140 -7.74 5.58 13.53
N GLU A 141 -7.17 4.80 12.64
CA GLU A 141 -6.54 3.50 12.92
C GLU A 141 -5.37 3.68 13.90
N THR A 142 -4.46 4.59 13.56
CA THR A 142 -3.27 4.88 14.38
C THR A 142 -3.65 5.39 15.77
N LEU A 143 -4.62 6.31 15.87
CA LEU A 143 -5.08 6.84 17.15
C LEU A 143 -5.84 5.80 17.97
N SER A 144 -6.62 4.92 17.33
CA SER A 144 -7.32 3.82 18.01
C SER A 144 -6.33 2.81 18.60
N LEU A 145 -5.30 2.44 17.84
CA LEU A 145 -4.21 1.58 18.30
C LEU A 145 -3.43 2.22 19.45
N PHE A 146 -3.10 3.51 19.31
CA PHE A 146 -2.45 4.27 20.39
C PHE A 146 -3.28 4.25 21.68
N GLN A 147 -4.58 4.59 21.61
CA GLN A 147 -5.46 4.60 22.79
C GLN A 147 -5.51 3.23 23.47
N TYR A 148 -5.59 2.16 22.68
CA TYR A 148 -5.59 0.80 23.21
C TYR A 148 -4.31 0.50 23.99
N PHE A 149 -3.14 0.60 23.36
CA PHE A 149 -1.87 0.24 23.99
C PHE A 149 -1.47 1.19 25.13
N TYR A 150 -1.82 2.48 25.03
CA TYR A 150 -1.60 3.44 26.11
C TYR A 150 -2.37 3.06 27.39
N HIS A 151 -3.63 2.64 27.25
CA HIS A 151 -4.40 2.16 28.39
C HIS A 151 -3.91 0.80 28.92
N ARG A 152 -3.42 -0.06 28.06
CA ARG A 152 -2.79 -1.33 28.46
C ARG A 152 -1.52 -1.14 29.27
N LEU A 153 -0.84 -0.03 29.10
CA LEU A 153 0.38 0.39 29.83
C LEU A 153 0.09 1.30 31.03
N ASP A 154 -1.12 1.27 31.56
CA ASP A 154 -1.51 2.13 32.69
C ASP A 154 -1.21 3.62 32.45
N LYS A 155 -1.36 4.07 31.20
CA LYS A 155 -1.16 5.45 30.75
C LYS A 155 0.27 5.98 30.92
N LYS A 156 1.26 5.13 30.66
CA LYS A 156 2.68 5.49 30.73
C LYS A 156 3.19 6.00 29.38
N GLY A 157 3.22 7.31 29.17
CA GLY A 157 3.68 7.93 27.91
C GLY A 157 5.15 7.71 27.60
N GLY A 158 6.01 7.42 28.59
CA GLY A 158 7.44 7.16 28.40
C GLY A 158 7.79 5.94 27.52
N ASN A 159 6.82 5.06 27.22
CA ASN A 159 6.96 3.97 26.27
C ASN A 159 6.59 4.38 24.83
N PHE A 160 6.24 5.66 24.60
CA PHE A 160 5.77 6.14 23.31
C PHE A 160 6.70 7.20 22.73
N ILE A 161 6.84 7.20 21.42
CA ILE A 161 7.37 8.31 20.61
C ILE A 161 6.38 8.64 19.51
N ALA A 162 6.43 9.87 19.02
CA ALA A 162 5.63 10.31 17.89
C ALA A 162 6.51 10.63 16.67
N ILE A 163 6.02 10.32 15.47
CA ILE A 163 6.53 10.84 14.20
C ILE A 163 5.35 11.50 13.49
N THR A 164 5.41 12.81 13.32
CA THR A 164 4.28 13.58 12.78
C THR A 164 4.75 14.91 12.18
N ASP A 165 3.84 15.64 11.54
CA ASP A 165 4.09 17.02 11.13
C ASP A 165 3.97 18.00 12.31
N PRO A 166 4.67 19.14 12.29
CA PRO A 166 4.47 20.23 13.24
C PRO A 166 3.02 20.71 13.27
N ALA A 167 2.56 21.08 14.46
CA ALA A 167 1.20 21.55 14.74
C ALA A 167 0.08 20.55 14.37
N SER A 168 0.40 19.25 14.37
CA SER A 168 -0.58 18.18 14.20
C SER A 168 -1.25 17.82 15.53
N ASN A 169 -2.42 17.20 15.45
CA ASN A 169 -3.09 16.66 16.64
C ASN A 169 -2.23 15.62 17.40
N LEU A 170 -1.35 14.88 16.70
CA LEU A 170 -0.46 13.92 17.37
C LEU A 170 0.66 14.61 18.15
N GLU A 171 1.14 15.77 17.71
CA GLU A 171 2.10 16.58 18.51
C GLU A 171 1.46 17.01 19.83
N GLU A 172 0.21 17.53 19.80
CA GLU A 172 -0.53 17.89 21.00
C GLU A 172 -0.75 16.69 21.93
N ILE A 173 -1.14 15.54 21.37
CA ILE A 173 -1.29 14.27 22.11
C ILE A 173 0.05 13.85 22.76
N ALA A 174 1.15 13.93 22.03
CA ALA A 174 2.45 13.54 22.54
C ALA A 174 2.90 14.39 23.73
N ASP A 175 2.63 15.69 23.67
CA ASP A 175 2.90 16.63 24.77
C ASP A 175 1.99 16.35 25.97
N GLU A 176 0.67 16.22 25.75
CA GLU A 176 -0.32 15.95 26.80
C GLU A 176 -0.03 14.64 27.55
N TYR A 177 0.30 13.59 26.80
CA TYR A 177 0.53 12.26 27.36
C TYR A 177 2.01 11.99 27.71
N CYS A 178 2.87 13.02 27.63
CA CYS A 178 4.29 12.96 28.00
C CYS A 178 5.05 11.84 27.25
N PHE A 179 4.96 11.81 25.92
CA PHE A 179 5.75 10.91 25.12
C PHE A 179 7.25 11.16 25.29
N ARG A 180 8.06 10.12 25.15
CA ARG A 180 9.51 10.20 25.34
C ARG A 180 10.19 11.16 24.35
N LYS A 181 9.69 11.19 23.10
CA LYS A 181 10.22 12.03 22.01
C LYS A 181 9.17 12.24 20.93
N THR A 182 9.18 13.41 20.33
CA THR A 182 8.43 13.71 19.09
C THR A 182 9.43 14.09 18.00
N PHE A 183 9.38 13.39 16.87
CA PHE A 183 10.12 13.73 15.65
C PHE A 183 9.18 14.49 14.71
N LEU A 184 9.50 15.76 14.46
CA LEU A 184 8.70 16.64 13.61
C LEU A 184 9.22 16.59 12.17
N ASN A 185 8.42 15.97 11.31
CA ASN A 185 8.78 15.78 9.89
C ASN A 185 8.52 17.07 9.09
N PRO A 186 9.35 17.39 8.06
CA PRO A 186 9.06 18.48 7.15
C PRO A 186 7.66 18.37 6.53
N THR A 187 6.87 19.45 6.62
CA THR A 187 5.44 19.45 6.25
C THR A 187 5.18 19.28 4.75
N ASP A 188 6.18 19.59 3.93
CA ASP A 188 6.13 19.53 2.46
C ASP A 188 6.53 18.16 1.87
N ILE A 189 6.64 17.11 2.72
CA ILE A 189 6.87 15.73 2.29
C ILE A 189 5.55 14.97 2.37
N GLY A 190 5.08 14.44 1.24
CA GLY A 190 3.89 13.58 1.18
C GLY A 190 4.15 12.20 1.83
N GLY A 191 3.12 11.56 2.44
CA GLY A 191 3.31 10.30 3.17
C GLY A 191 3.99 9.20 2.34
N ARG A 192 3.56 8.93 1.12
CA ARG A 192 4.16 7.89 0.26
C ARG A 192 5.52 8.26 -0.35
N TYR A 193 5.96 9.52 -0.19
CA TYR A 193 7.29 10.04 -0.58
C TYR A 193 8.18 10.28 0.65
N SER A 194 7.91 9.64 1.79
CA SER A 194 8.57 9.94 3.07
C SER A 194 9.56 8.85 3.52
N ALA A 195 9.88 7.88 2.66
CA ALA A 195 10.77 6.78 3.02
C ALA A 195 12.16 7.24 3.52
N LEU A 196 12.67 8.34 2.99
CA LEU A 196 13.95 8.95 3.36
C LEU A 196 13.80 10.16 4.30
N SER A 197 12.69 10.26 5.03
CA SER A 197 12.45 11.25 6.08
C SER A 197 12.40 10.58 7.46
N TYR A 198 12.03 11.29 8.52
CA TYR A 198 11.88 10.71 9.85
C TYR A 198 10.93 9.49 9.87
N PHE A 199 9.91 9.45 9.00
CA PHE A 199 8.98 8.31 8.91
C PHE A 199 9.66 6.99 8.59
N GLY A 200 10.69 6.98 7.75
CA GLY A 200 11.47 5.78 7.46
C GLY A 200 12.75 5.67 8.31
N LEU A 201 13.47 6.79 8.49
CA LEU A 201 14.81 6.77 9.08
C LEU A 201 14.82 6.50 10.60
N VAL A 202 13.82 7.01 11.36
CA VAL A 202 13.75 6.77 12.82
C VAL A 202 13.52 5.29 13.11
N PRO A 203 12.52 4.61 12.51
CA PRO A 203 12.36 3.16 12.68
C PRO A 203 13.58 2.37 12.20
N ALA A 204 14.20 2.76 11.07
CA ALA A 204 15.39 2.09 10.54
C ALA A 204 16.57 2.18 11.52
N GLY A 205 16.86 3.37 12.07
CA GLY A 205 17.91 3.56 13.05
C GLY A 205 17.67 2.78 14.34
N LEU A 206 16.42 2.74 14.82
CA LEU A 206 16.05 2.02 16.03
C LEU A 206 16.27 0.50 15.93
N ILE A 207 16.19 -0.09 14.74
CA ILE A 207 16.48 -1.51 14.50
C ILE A 207 17.94 -1.78 14.07
N GLY A 208 18.80 -0.76 14.08
CA GLY A 208 20.23 -0.90 13.83
C GLY A 208 20.64 -0.87 12.35
N VAL A 209 19.83 -0.31 11.46
CA VAL A 209 20.25 -0.04 10.08
C VAL A 209 21.32 1.05 10.09
N ASP A 210 22.42 0.83 9.38
CA ASP A 210 23.45 1.85 9.17
C ASP A 210 22.90 2.97 8.26
N LEU A 211 22.44 4.04 8.90
CA LEU A 211 21.83 5.17 8.21
C LEU A 211 22.83 5.93 7.33
N HIS A 212 24.11 5.93 7.67
CA HIS A 212 25.15 6.54 6.84
C HIS A 212 25.38 5.77 5.55
N GLN A 213 25.38 4.42 5.59
CA GLN A 213 25.45 3.62 4.37
C GLN A 213 24.20 3.85 3.49
N LEU A 214 23.02 3.82 4.09
CA LEU A 214 21.76 4.08 3.38
C LEU A 214 21.81 5.45 2.68
N TRP A 215 22.24 6.49 3.41
CA TRP A 215 22.40 7.84 2.87
C TRP A 215 23.43 7.91 1.74
N ASN A 216 24.59 7.27 1.91
CA ASN A 216 25.62 7.24 0.88
C ASN A 216 25.11 6.64 -0.44
N TYR A 217 24.29 5.61 -0.38
CA TYR A 217 23.68 5.04 -1.59
C TYR A 217 22.54 5.90 -2.13
N ALA A 218 21.74 6.54 -1.29
CA ALA A 218 20.70 7.47 -1.74
C ALA A 218 21.30 8.62 -2.59
N LYS A 219 22.46 9.15 -2.21
CA LYS A 219 23.20 10.18 -2.97
C LYS A 219 23.70 9.71 -4.34
N GLN A 220 23.80 8.39 -4.56
CA GLN A 220 24.29 7.80 -5.81
C GLN A 220 23.17 7.51 -6.82
N VAL A 221 21.95 8.03 -6.61
CA VAL A 221 20.87 7.86 -7.56
C VAL A 221 21.24 8.46 -8.92
N ASP A 222 21.05 7.70 -9.99
CA ASP A 222 21.07 8.22 -11.36
C ASP A 222 19.73 8.90 -11.64
N VAL A 223 19.65 10.21 -11.43
CA VAL A 223 18.43 11.00 -11.61
C VAL A 223 17.93 10.91 -13.06
N ASP A 224 18.83 11.02 -14.05
CA ASP A 224 18.47 10.88 -15.46
C ASP A 224 17.95 9.49 -15.79
N GLY A 225 18.53 8.44 -15.19
CA GLY A 225 18.06 7.07 -15.30
C GLY A 225 16.69 6.89 -14.67
N ALA A 226 16.43 7.50 -13.50
CA ALA A 226 15.13 7.48 -12.84
C ALA A 226 14.05 8.23 -13.65
N VAL A 227 14.39 9.37 -14.26
CA VAL A 227 13.50 10.10 -15.17
C VAL A 227 13.15 9.25 -16.39
N ARG A 228 14.15 8.60 -17.04
CA ARG A 228 13.91 7.66 -18.16
C ARG A 228 13.02 6.49 -17.75
N PHE A 229 13.22 5.96 -16.56
CA PHE A 229 12.39 4.87 -16.03
C PHE A 229 10.94 5.31 -15.85
N GLY A 230 10.68 6.50 -15.29
CA GLY A 230 9.34 7.06 -15.18
C GLY A 230 8.68 7.32 -16.56
N GLU A 231 9.46 7.82 -17.55
CA GLU A 231 9.00 7.94 -18.92
C GLU A 231 8.59 6.58 -19.50
N GLN A 232 9.37 5.55 -19.28
CA GLN A 232 9.10 4.20 -19.76
C GLN A 232 7.81 3.63 -19.15
N LEU A 233 7.62 3.74 -17.83
CA LEU A 233 6.41 3.28 -17.14
C LEU A 233 5.16 3.99 -17.68
N ALA A 234 5.21 5.33 -17.81
CA ALA A 234 4.09 6.10 -18.35
C ALA A 234 3.80 5.75 -19.81
N THR A 235 4.83 5.56 -20.64
CA THR A 235 4.68 5.18 -22.05
C THR A 235 3.99 3.83 -22.16
N TYR A 236 4.38 2.84 -21.39
CA TYR A 236 3.73 1.54 -21.36
C TYR A 236 2.25 1.68 -20.95
N ALA A 237 1.96 2.38 -19.86
CA ALA A 237 0.59 2.57 -19.40
C ALA A 237 -0.30 3.28 -20.42
N LEU A 238 0.21 4.36 -21.04
CA LEU A 238 -0.52 5.12 -22.08
C LEU A 238 -0.72 4.34 -23.39
N THR A 239 0.04 3.25 -23.59
CA THR A 239 -0.10 2.36 -24.75
C THR A 239 -0.85 1.08 -24.45
N GLY A 240 -1.46 0.96 -23.26
CA GLY A 240 -2.30 -0.17 -22.86
C GLY A 240 -1.62 -1.23 -22.00
N TYR A 241 -0.30 -1.08 -21.72
CA TYR A 241 0.44 -1.95 -20.81
C TYR A 241 0.42 -1.33 -19.39
N ASP A 242 -0.75 -1.28 -18.78
CA ASP A 242 -0.99 -0.59 -17.50
C ASP A 242 -0.99 -1.54 -16.28
N LYS A 243 -0.79 -2.86 -16.45
CA LYS A 243 -0.65 -3.84 -15.37
C LYS A 243 0.82 -4.10 -15.10
N LEU A 244 1.34 -3.53 -14.03
CA LEU A 244 2.74 -3.61 -13.64
C LEU A 244 2.95 -4.72 -12.61
N THR A 245 3.47 -5.86 -13.02
CA THR A 245 3.77 -6.98 -12.11
C THR A 245 5.15 -6.82 -11.52
N LEU A 246 5.22 -6.78 -10.18
CA LEU A 246 6.46 -6.69 -9.43
C LEU A 246 6.99 -8.10 -9.12
N LEU A 247 8.12 -8.46 -9.71
CA LEU A 247 8.86 -9.67 -9.41
C LEU A 247 10.06 -9.28 -8.54
N VAL A 248 9.98 -9.57 -7.26
CA VAL A 248 10.98 -9.12 -6.29
C VAL A 248 11.66 -10.35 -5.68
N SER A 249 13.01 -10.39 -5.68
CA SER A 249 13.75 -11.44 -4.97
C SER A 249 13.28 -11.53 -3.52
N SER A 250 13.14 -12.76 -3.00
CA SER A 250 12.53 -13.03 -1.68
C SER A 250 13.10 -12.18 -0.55
N LYS A 251 14.42 -11.90 -0.59
CA LYS A 251 15.09 -11.04 0.39
C LYS A 251 14.58 -9.60 0.42
N LEU A 252 14.06 -9.10 -0.71
CA LEU A 252 13.57 -7.73 -0.87
C LEU A 252 12.04 -7.65 -0.92
N SER A 253 11.31 -8.72 -0.63
CA SER A 253 9.87 -8.87 -0.89
C SER A 253 9.01 -7.70 -0.38
N ALA A 254 9.28 -7.16 0.80
CA ALA A 254 8.53 -6.04 1.35
C ALA A 254 8.63 -4.75 0.51
N LEU A 255 9.68 -4.59 -0.32
CA LEU A 255 9.82 -3.43 -1.21
C LEU A 255 8.67 -3.37 -2.23
N GLY A 256 8.12 -4.51 -2.63
CA GLY A 256 6.99 -4.59 -3.54
C GLY A 256 5.75 -3.87 -3.02
N TYR A 257 5.40 -4.04 -1.74
CA TYR A 257 4.24 -3.37 -1.11
C TYR A 257 4.42 -1.85 -1.04
N TRP A 258 5.63 -1.37 -0.76
CA TRP A 258 5.92 0.07 -0.77
C TRP A 258 5.81 0.67 -2.18
N ILE A 259 6.33 -0.02 -3.21
CA ILE A 259 6.19 0.39 -4.61
C ILE A 259 4.72 0.36 -5.03
N GLU A 260 3.96 -0.64 -4.60
CA GLU A 260 2.52 -0.74 -4.85
C GLU A 260 1.79 0.52 -4.37
N GLN A 261 2.02 0.93 -3.12
CA GLN A 261 1.43 2.17 -2.60
C GLN A 261 1.86 3.37 -3.43
N LEU A 262 3.16 3.54 -3.63
CA LEU A 262 3.71 4.71 -4.31
C LEU A 262 3.06 4.90 -5.70
N ILE A 263 2.96 3.83 -6.49
CA ILE A 263 2.38 3.86 -7.83
C ILE A 263 0.86 4.02 -7.79
N ALA A 264 0.16 3.18 -7.05
CA ALA A 264 -1.30 3.16 -7.05
C ALA A 264 -1.89 4.48 -6.54
N GLU A 265 -1.37 4.98 -5.43
CA GLU A 265 -1.88 6.21 -4.81
C GLU A 265 -1.49 7.47 -5.59
N SER A 266 -0.31 7.49 -6.22
CA SER A 266 0.14 8.64 -7.01
C SER A 266 -0.51 8.73 -8.37
N LEU A 267 -0.74 7.60 -9.06
CA LEU A 267 -1.15 7.58 -10.46
C LEU A 267 -2.60 7.15 -10.68
N GLY A 268 -3.24 6.54 -9.68
CA GLY A 268 -4.60 6.02 -9.78
C GLY A 268 -5.68 7.09 -9.62
N LYS A 269 -5.83 8.01 -10.57
CA LYS A 269 -6.79 9.12 -10.46
C LYS A 269 -7.21 9.68 -11.83
N GLN A 270 -8.34 10.41 -11.85
CA GLN A 270 -8.87 11.04 -13.07
C GLN A 270 -9.12 10.04 -14.21
N GLY A 271 -9.52 8.80 -13.88
CA GLY A 271 -9.75 7.73 -14.85
C GLY A 271 -8.48 7.19 -15.51
N LYS A 272 -7.34 7.33 -14.88
CA LYS A 272 -6.03 6.83 -15.34
C LYS A 272 -5.34 6.08 -14.22
N GLY A 273 -4.28 5.36 -14.53
CA GLY A 273 -3.44 4.70 -13.53
C GLY A 273 -2.54 3.63 -14.12
N ILE A 274 -1.63 3.18 -13.28
CA ILE A 274 -0.89 1.93 -13.43
C ILE A 274 -1.39 1.02 -12.31
N VAL A 275 -1.77 -0.20 -12.62
CA VAL A 275 -2.21 -1.21 -11.67
C VAL A 275 -1.00 -2.03 -11.23
N PRO A 276 -0.41 -1.77 -10.07
CA PRO A 276 0.67 -2.61 -9.57
C PRO A 276 0.12 -3.94 -9.09
N ILE A 277 0.80 -5.03 -9.46
CA ILE A 277 0.48 -6.39 -9.06
C ILE A 277 1.64 -6.89 -8.22
N GLU A 278 1.42 -6.95 -6.93
CA GLU A 278 2.38 -7.41 -5.92
C GLU A 278 1.99 -8.80 -5.40
N GLY A 279 2.96 -9.57 -4.88
CA GLY A 279 2.74 -10.88 -4.28
C GLY A 279 2.36 -12.00 -5.24
N GLU A 280 2.20 -11.71 -6.52
CA GLU A 280 1.87 -12.70 -7.54
C GLU A 280 3.08 -13.60 -7.81
N ARG A 281 2.96 -14.90 -7.50
CA ARG A 281 4.02 -15.86 -7.81
C ARG A 281 4.16 -16.03 -9.30
N ILE A 282 5.40 -15.98 -9.79
CA ILE A 282 5.73 -16.24 -11.19
C ILE A 282 5.46 -17.71 -11.53
N THR A 283 4.77 -17.94 -12.65
CA THR A 283 4.41 -19.25 -13.17
C THR A 283 4.63 -19.31 -14.68
N GLU A 284 3.98 -20.26 -15.37
CA GLU A 284 4.09 -20.43 -16.81
C GLU A 284 3.61 -19.18 -17.57
N PRO A 285 4.36 -18.73 -18.60
CA PRO A 285 4.01 -17.53 -19.38
C PRO A 285 2.62 -17.54 -20.00
N SER A 286 2.02 -18.72 -20.21
CA SER A 286 0.67 -18.88 -20.76
C SER A 286 -0.45 -18.35 -19.88
N TYR A 287 -0.19 -18.11 -18.60
CA TYR A 287 -1.15 -17.52 -17.66
C TYR A 287 -1.18 -15.98 -17.72
N TYR A 288 -0.26 -15.36 -18.45
CA TYR A 288 -0.18 -13.90 -18.52
C TYR A 288 -0.66 -13.38 -19.88
N ASN A 289 -1.49 -12.35 -19.85
CA ASN A 289 -1.86 -11.65 -21.05
C ASN A 289 -0.70 -10.77 -21.54
N LYS A 290 -0.37 -10.90 -22.83
CA LYS A 290 0.73 -10.16 -23.47
C LYS A 290 0.36 -8.74 -23.90
N GLN A 291 -0.90 -8.37 -23.81
CA GLN A 291 -1.40 -7.11 -24.37
C GLN A 291 -1.48 -5.97 -23.33
N ASP A 292 -1.39 -6.29 -22.02
CA ASP A 292 -1.59 -5.33 -20.97
C ASP A 292 -0.55 -5.39 -19.83
N ARG A 293 0.36 -6.38 -19.87
CA ARG A 293 1.25 -6.76 -18.77
C ARG A 293 2.68 -6.30 -19.00
N VAL A 294 3.28 -5.62 -18.02
CA VAL A 294 4.72 -5.34 -17.89
C VAL A 294 5.22 -5.93 -16.61
N PHE A 295 6.38 -6.54 -16.63
CA PHE A 295 7.06 -7.05 -15.44
C PHE A 295 8.22 -6.14 -15.08
N VAL A 296 8.39 -5.84 -13.78
CA VAL A 296 9.61 -5.27 -13.25
C VAL A 296 10.25 -6.30 -12.32
N TYR A 297 11.42 -6.79 -12.72
CA TYR A 297 12.21 -7.71 -11.94
C TYR A 297 13.24 -6.95 -11.10
N ILE A 298 13.03 -6.92 -9.79
CA ILE A 298 13.95 -6.35 -8.79
C ILE A 298 14.79 -7.51 -8.28
N ARG A 299 15.98 -7.62 -8.85
CA ARG A 299 16.90 -8.74 -8.66
C ARG A 299 17.90 -8.43 -7.55
N PHE A 300 17.98 -9.30 -6.55
CA PHE A 300 19.01 -9.31 -5.53
C PHE A 300 19.91 -10.55 -5.65
N ASP A 301 19.32 -11.67 -6.04
CA ASP A 301 19.96 -12.96 -6.25
C ASP A 301 19.42 -13.61 -7.53
N ASP A 302 19.81 -14.84 -7.83
CA ASP A 302 19.44 -15.56 -9.05
C ASP A 302 18.19 -16.46 -8.89
N GLU A 303 17.48 -16.36 -7.76
CA GLU A 303 16.31 -17.20 -7.44
C GLU A 303 15.25 -17.22 -8.56
N LEU A 304 14.94 -16.07 -9.13
CA LEU A 304 13.91 -15.92 -10.16
C LEU A 304 14.45 -15.86 -11.60
N ASP A 305 15.77 -15.90 -11.80
CA ASP A 305 16.40 -15.68 -13.12
C ASP A 305 15.89 -16.61 -14.22
N ASN A 306 15.63 -17.89 -13.90
CA ASN A 306 15.15 -18.87 -14.87
C ASN A 306 13.71 -18.58 -15.30
N GLN A 307 12.84 -18.27 -14.34
CA GLN A 307 11.44 -17.93 -14.57
C GLN A 307 11.33 -16.64 -15.38
N VAL A 308 12.10 -15.61 -14.99
CA VAL A 308 12.14 -14.32 -15.71
C VAL A 308 12.63 -14.51 -17.15
N ARG A 309 13.65 -15.34 -17.39
CA ARG A 309 14.09 -15.67 -18.76
C ARG A 309 12.99 -16.36 -19.59
N ASN A 310 12.15 -17.18 -18.97
CA ASN A 310 11.03 -17.81 -19.67
C ASN A 310 9.95 -16.77 -20.03
N ILE A 311 9.67 -15.84 -19.13
CA ILE A 311 8.77 -14.70 -19.37
C ILE A 311 9.27 -13.88 -20.59
N GLU A 312 10.56 -13.50 -20.60
CA GLU A 312 11.17 -12.75 -21.72
C GLU A 312 11.10 -13.52 -23.05
N LYS A 313 11.48 -14.81 -23.05
CA LYS A 313 11.41 -15.65 -24.24
C LYS A 313 10.01 -15.81 -24.81
N SER A 314 8.99 -15.67 -23.95
CA SER A 314 7.58 -15.69 -24.39
C SER A 314 7.13 -14.42 -25.10
N GLY A 315 7.94 -13.36 -25.09
CA GLY A 315 7.63 -12.05 -25.66
C GLY A 315 6.88 -11.10 -24.73
N LEU A 316 6.80 -11.40 -23.44
CA LEU A 316 6.32 -10.48 -22.41
C LEU A 316 7.39 -9.42 -22.08
N LEU A 317 6.94 -8.22 -21.76
CA LEU A 317 7.82 -7.09 -21.45
C LEU A 317 8.41 -7.23 -20.04
N VAL A 318 9.72 -7.14 -19.92
CA VAL A 318 10.43 -7.20 -18.62
C VAL A 318 11.42 -6.04 -18.51
N ILE A 319 11.34 -5.31 -17.42
CA ILE A 319 12.34 -4.32 -16.99
C ILE A 319 13.14 -4.94 -15.84
N LYS A 320 14.47 -4.85 -15.87
CA LYS A 320 15.31 -5.40 -14.81
C LYS A 320 16.00 -4.27 -14.02
N ILE A 321 15.93 -4.40 -12.69
CA ILE A 321 16.63 -3.54 -11.73
C ILE A 321 17.47 -4.46 -10.85
N GLU A 322 18.77 -4.25 -10.81
CA GLU A 322 19.70 -5.10 -10.05
C GLU A 322 20.22 -4.38 -8.81
N LEU A 323 20.08 -5.04 -7.66
CA LEU A 323 20.61 -4.63 -6.38
C LEU A 323 21.66 -5.65 -5.93
N ASN A 324 22.89 -5.20 -5.74
CA ASN A 324 24.02 -6.05 -5.28
C ASN A 324 24.31 -5.87 -3.79
N ASP A 325 23.62 -4.95 -3.13
CA ASP A 325 23.75 -4.63 -1.71
C ASP A 325 22.39 -4.19 -1.17
N ILE A 326 22.04 -4.62 0.06
CA ILE A 326 20.75 -4.26 0.69
C ILE A 326 20.62 -2.76 0.94
N TYR A 327 21.74 -2.05 1.17
CA TYR A 327 21.74 -0.60 1.35
C TYR A 327 21.44 0.19 0.07
N TYR A 328 21.43 -0.48 -1.11
CA TYR A 328 20.90 0.14 -2.33
C TYR A 328 19.43 0.52 -2.22
N LEU A 329 18.75 0.07 -1.16
CA LEU A 329 17.40 0.55 -0.82
C LEU A 329 17.32 2.08 -0.75
N GLY A 330 18.33 2.76 -0.21
CA GLY A 330 18.37 4.23 -0.18
C GLY A 330 18.25 4.84 -1.58
N ARG A 331 18.98 4.25 -2.55
CA ARG A 331 18.91 4.63 -3.96
C ARG A 331 17.56 4.26 -4.59
N GLU A 332 17.02 3.08 -4.26
CA GLU A 332 15.77 2.58 -4.87
C GLU A 332 14.57 3.37 -4.39
N PHE A 333 14.48 3.75 -3.13
CA PHE A 333 13.41 4.63 -2.66
C PHE A 333 13.37 5.91 -3.51
N PHE A 334 14.49 6.59 -3.64
CA PHE A 334 14.52 7.85 -4.39
C PHE A 334 14.32 7.66 -5.90
N ARG A 335 14.86 6.57 -6.49
CA ARG A 335 14.63 6.21 -7.90
C ARG A 335 13.15 6.05 -8.21
N TRP A 336 12.42 5.28 -7.38
CA TRP A 336 11.01 5.01 -7.60
C TRP A 336 10.13 6.24 -7.35
N GLU A 337 10.48 7.08 -6.37
CA GLU A 337 9.82 8.36 -6.12
C GLU A 337 9.94 9.27 -7.35
N ILE A 338 11.15 9.44 -7.90
CA ILE A 338 11.38 10.21 -9.14
C ILE A 338 10.59 9.60 -10.31
N ALA A 339 10.72 8.30 -10.53
CA ALA A 339 10.04 7.63 -11.65
C ALA A 339 8.53 7.80 -11.57
N THR A 340 7.94 7.66 -10.38
CA THR A 340 6.51 7.84 -10.16
C THR A 340 6.07 9.29 -10.39
N ALA A 341 6.83 10.25 -9.90
CA ALA A 341 6.56 11.68 -10.11
C ALA A 341 6.58 12.05 -11.61
N ILE A 342 7.56 11.53 -12.36
CA ILE A 342 7.67 11.73 -13.82
C ILE A 342 6.55 11.01 -14.57
N SER A 343 6.22 9.78 -14.17
CA SER A 343 5.06 9.07 -14.74
C SER A 343 3.77 9.90 -14.59
N GLY A 344 3.57 10.52 -13.41
CA GLY A 344 2.45 11.44 -13.17
C GLY A 344 2.45 12.62 -14.13
N ALA A 345 3.60 13.26 -14.33
CA ALA A 345 3.73 14.38 -15.26
C ALA A 345 3.35 13.98 -16.70
N MET A 346 3.88 12.86 -17.19
CA MET A 346 3.57 12.35 -18.53
C MET A 346 2.11 11.96 -18.70
N MET A 347 1.50 11.41 -17.67
CA MET A 347 0.08 11.07 -17.65
C MET A 347 -0.81 12.28 -17.39
N ARG A 348 -0.23 13.48 -17.21
CA ARG A 348 -0.92 14.73 -16.84
C ARG A 348 -1.77 14.56 -15.58
N LEU A 349 -1.14 14.08 -14.52
CA LEU A 349 -1.72 13.88 -13.20
C LEU A 349 -0.90 14.66 -12.17
N ASN A 350 -1.56 15.07 -11.08
CA ASN A 350 -0.85 15.46 -9.87
C ASN A 350 -0.52 14.17 -9.06
N PRO A 351 0.76 13.73 -8.99
CA PRO A 351 1.10 12.50 -8.29
C PRO A 351 1.19 12.66 -6.77
N PHE A 352 0.93 13.84 -6.22
CA PHE A 352 1.18 14.19 -4.82
C PHE A 352 -0.10 14.36 -3.98
N ASP A 353 -1.29 14.30 -4.58
CA ASP A 353 -2.58 14.33 -3.88
C ASP A 353 -3.27 12.96 -3.85
N GLU A 354 -4.31 12.83 -3.02
CA GLU A 354 -5.11 11.61 -2.85
C GLU A 354 -6.61 11.94 -2.68
N PRO A 355 -7.26 12.48 -3.73
CA PRO A 355 -8.61 13.05 -3.61
C PRO A 355 -9.70 12.03 -3.21
N ASN A 356 -9.52 10.74 -3.53
CA ASN A 356 -10.52 9.71 -3.26
C ASN A 356 -10.37 9.03 -1.88
N VAL A 357 -9.27 9.25 -1.18
CA VAL A 357 -9.08 8.72 0.19
C VAL A 357 -10.00 9.45 1.18
N THR A 358 -10.17 10.75 1.03
CA THR A 358 -11.04 11.57 1.90
C THR A 358 -12.50 11.10 1.85
N GLU A 359 -13.00 10.66 0.69
CA GLU A 359 -14.37 10.16 0.52
C GLU A 359 -14.62 8.90 1.37
N SER A 360 -13.70 7.94 1.36
CA SER A 360 -13.82 6.73 2.19
C SER A 360 -13.79 7.03 3.69
N LYS A 361 -12.95 7.99 4.13
CA LYS A 361 -12.89 8.41 5.53
C LYS A 361 -14.22 9.02 6.01
N LEU A 362 -14.84 9.86 5.20
CA LEU A 362 -16.15 10.44 5.54
C LEU A 362 -17.22 9.36 5.69
N MET A 363 -17.27 8.41 4.76
CA MET A 363 -18.22 7.30 4.83
C MET A 363 -18.00 6.38 6.03
N THR A 364 -16.74 6.09 6.38
CA THR A 364 -16.43 5.34 7.60
C THR A 364 -16.98 6.05 8.84
N GLY A 365 -16.83 7.38 8.92
CA GLY A 365 -17.38 8.18 10.01
C GLY A 365 -18.91 8.09 10.12
N GLU A 366 -19.62 8.13 8.97
CA GLU A 366 -21.08 7.95 8.92
C GLU A 366 -21.50 6.57 9.46
N PHE A 367 -20.77 5.51 9.09
CA PHE A 367 -21.06 4.15 9.59
C PHE A 367 -20.75 3.96 11.07
N LEU A 368 -19.71 4.59 11.59
CA LEU A 368 -19.42 4.53 13.03
C LEU A 368 -20.51 5.17 13.87
N ALA A 369 -21.17 6.19 13.33
CA ALA A 369 -22.30 6.84 14.01
C ALA A 369 -23.58 5.98 14.00
N ASP A 370 -23.86 5.27 12.88
CA ASP A 370 -25.08 4.48 12.69
C ASP A 370 -24.79 3.12 12.04
N PHE A 371 -24.10 2.25 12.80
CA PHE A 371 -23.69 0.94 12.30
C PHE A 371 -24.90 0.02 12.04
N PRO A 372 -25.01 -0.63 10.87
CA PRO A 372 -26.13 -1.50 10.53
C PRO A 372 -26.28 -2.69 11.50
N LYS A 373 -27.48 -2.87 12.08
CA LYS A 373 -27.74 -3.93 13.08
C LYS A 373 -27.75 -5.33 12.49
N ASP A 374 -28.04 -5.45 11.20
CA ASP A 374 -28.12 -6.73 10.49
C ASP A 374 -26.82 -7.10 9.73
N GLY A 375 -25.76 -6.34 9.94
CA GLY A 375 -24.43 -6.61 9.35
C GLY A 375 -24.39 -6.51 7.83
N LYS A 376 -25.34 -5.79 7.21
CA LYS A 376 -25.37 -5.53 5.76
C LYS A 376 -25.70 -4.07 5.47
N LEU A 377 -25.35 -3.59 4.29
CA LEU A 377 -25.80 -2.29 3.82
C LEU A 377 -27.28 -2.36 3.39
N PRO A 378 -28.06 -1.27 3.57
CA PRO A 378 -29.43 -1.22 3.07
C PRO A 378 -29.55 -1.50 1.57
N GLU A 379 -28.51 -1.14 0.79
CA GLU A 379 -28.43 -1.33 -0.65
C GLU A 379 -28.03 -2.75 -1.06
N GLU A 380 -27.54 -3.58 -0.12
CA GLU A 380 -27.15 -4.96 -0.40
C GLU A 380 -28.33 -5.93 -0.35
N THR A 381 -28.32 -6.88 -1.28
CA THR A 381 -29.24 -8.02 -1.30
C THR A 381 -28.46 -9.30 -1.05
N LEU A 382 -28.93 -10.15 -0.14
CA LEU A 382 -28.39 -11.49 0.06
C LEU A 382 -28.79 -12.36 -1.16
N ALA A 383 -27.79 -12.72 -1.97
CA ALA A 383 -27.99 -13.52 -3.17
C ALA A 383 -27.87 -15.03 -2.90
N PHE A 384 -26.91 -15.42 -2.06
CA PHE A 384 -26.67 -16.81 -1.69
C PHE A 384 -26.26 -16.91 -0.22
N GLU A 385 -26.67 -18.01 0.43
CA GLU A 385 -26.34 -18.32 1.81
C GLU A 385 -26.10 -19.82 2.01
N THR A 386 -25.04 -20.13 2.73
CA THR A 386 -24.73 -21.44 3.34
C THR A 386 -24.39 -21.21 4.80
N GLU A 387 -24.16 -22.27 5.57
CA GLU A 387 -23.69 -22.12 6.96
C GLU A 387 -22.38 -21.30 7.08
N GLN A 388 -21.55 -21.30 6.05
CA GLN A 388 -20.20 -20.75 6.12
C GLN A 388 -19.97 -19.55 5.20
N ILE A 389 -20.73 -19.39 4.13
CA ILE A 389 -20.55 -18.31 3.15
C ILE A 389 -21.88 -17.66 2.82
N LYS A 390 -21.89 -16.33 2.86
CA LYS A 390 -22.98 -15.48 2.35
C LYS A 390 -22.42 -14.59 1.24
N ILE A 391 -23.18 -14.45 0.16
CA ILE A 391 -22.84 -13.53 -0.94
C ILE A 391 -23.85 -12.40 -0.96
N TYR A 392 -23.37 -11.19 -0.81
CA TYR A 392 -24.13 -9.96 -0.91
C TYR A 392 -23.83 -9.25 -2.22
N ILE A 393 -24.85 -8.84 -2.93
CA ILE A 393 -24.77 -8.07 -4.16
C ILE A 393 -25.45 -6.72 -3.99
N ASN A 394 -24.94 -5.72 -4.65
CA ASN A 394 -25.62 -4.46 -4.82
C ASN A 394 -26.11 -4.38 -6.28
N PRO A 395 -27.43 -4.37 -6.53
CA PRO A 395 -27.98 -4.37 -7.89
C PRO A 395 -27.51 -3.21 -8.77
N SER A 396 -27.13 -2.08 -8.16
CA SER A 396 -26.61 -0.91 -8.90
C SER A 396 -25.19 -1.09 -9.43
N CYS A 397 -24.40 -2.03 -8.88
CA CYS A 397 -23.01 -2.24 -9.25
C CYS A 397 -22.61 -3.71 -9.47
N SER A 398 -23.53 -4.67 -9.27
CA SER A 398 -23.27 -6.10 -9.53
C SER A 398 -24.54 -6.85 -9.88
N GLU A 399 -24.91 -6.86 -11.15
CA GLU A 399 -26.01 -7.69 -11.66
C GLU A 399 -25.51 -9.04 -12.13
N THR A 400 -25.82 -10.11 -11.38
CA THR A 400 -25.54 -11.48 -11.85
C THR A 400 -26.58 -12.45 -11.30
N ALA A 401 -27.51 -12.89 -12.15
CA ALA A 401 -28.34 -14.05 -11.85
C ALA A 401 -27.56 -15.34 -12.12
N ALA A 402 -27.53 -16.26 -11.18
CA ALA A 402 -26.90 -17.57 -11.32
C ALA A 402 -27.70 -18.62 -10.54
N GLY A 403 -27.67 -19.87 -11.00
CA GLY A 403 -28.37 -20.99 -10.36
C GLY A 403 -27.64 -21.60 -9.15
N SER A 404 -26.36 -21.23 -8.93
CA SER A 404 -25.52 -21.71 -7.83
C SER A 404 -24.51 -20.66 -7.40
N MET A 405 -23.97 -20.82 -6.19
CA MET A 405 -22.95 -19.96 -5.63
C MET A 405 -21.67 -19.97 -6.46
N SER A 406 -21.15 -21.15 -6.86
CA SER A 406 -19.99 -21.28 -7.73
C SER A 406 -20.21 -20.65 -9.11
N GLY A 407 -21.36 -20.91 -9.73
CA GLY A 407 -21.71 -20.28 -11.00
C GLY A 407 -21.86 -18.76 -10.89
N TRP A 408 -22.23 -18.25 -9.73
CA TRP A 408 -22.26 -16.82 -9.49
C TRP A 408 -20.84 -16.24 -9.42
N VAL A 409 -19.92 -16.86 -8.65
CA VAL A 409 -18.53 -16.44 -8.54
C VAL A 409 -17.85 -16.42 -9.91
N GLU A 410 -18.03 -17.50 -10.68
CA GLU A 410 -17.51 -17.60 -12.06
C GLU A 410 -18.04 -16.47 -12.95
N LYS A 411 -19.36 -16.24 -12.94
CA LYS A 411 -19.97 -15.20 -13.76
C LYS A 411 -19.60 -13.80 -13.32
N PHE A 412 -19.47 -13.55 -12.01
CA PHE A 412 -19.09 -12.25 -11.48
C PHE A 412 -17.65 -11.91 -11.85
N LEU A 413 -16.68 -12.80 -11.59
CA LEU A 413 -15.27 -12.58 -11.94
C LEU A 413 -15.07 -12.59 -13.47
N GLY A 414 -15.82 -13.41 -14.20
CA GLY A 414 -15.81 -13.48 -15.67
C GLY A 414 -16.32 -12.22 -16.39
N GLN A 415 -16.85 -11.22 -15.68
CA GLN A 415 -17.11 -9.90 -16.25
C GLN A 415 -15.83 -9.14 -16.61
N ALA A 416 -14.68 -9.53 -16.04
CA ALA A 416 -13.41 -8.90 -16.32
C ALA A 416 -12.97 -9.18 -17.75
N LYS A 417 -12.70 -8.12 -18.51
CA LYS A 417 -12.31 -8.18 -19.93
C LYS A 417 -10.81 -8.34 -20.04
N LEU A 418 -10.39 -9.43 -20.71
CA LEU A 418 -8.99 -9.73 -20.96
C LEU A 418 -8.30 -8.56 -21.71
N GLY A 419 -7.11 -8.15 -21.25
CA GLY A 419 -6.33 -7.07 -21.85
C GLY A 419 -6.81 -5.66 -21.50
N ILE A 420 -7.84 -5.53 -20.67
CA ILE A 420 -8.41 -4.24 -20.26
C ILE A 420 -8.55 -4.16 -18.73
N ASP A 421 -9.22 -5.16 -18.14
CA ASP A 421 -9.62 -5.14 -16.76
C ASP A 421 -8.59 -5.79 -15.83
N TYR A 422 -8.75 -5.58 -14.52
CA TYR A 422 -8.09 -6.33 -13.45
C TYR A 422 -9.12 -6.80 -12.43
N ILE A 423 -8.76 -7.79 -11.63
CA ILE A 423 -9.57 -8.25 -10.51
C ILE A 423 -8.85 -7.86 -9.21
N ALA A 424 -9.59 -7.40 -8.22
CA ALA A 424 -9.06 -7.09 -6.89
C ALA A 424 -9.83 -7.86 -5.82
N VAL A 425 -9.11 -8.59 -4.96
CA VAL A 425 -9.64 -9.22 -3.76
C VAL A 425 -9.32 -8.33 -2.57
N LEU A 426 -10.35 -7.77 -1.94
CA LEU A 426 -10.26 -6.78 -0.85
C LEU A 426 -10.72 -7.45 0.45
N ALA A 427 -9.78 -7.82 1.34
CA ALA A 427 -10.06 -8.71 2.45
C ALA A 427 -9.99 -8.00 3.82
N TYR A 428 -11.14 -7.79 4.46
CA TYR A 428 -11.26 -7.33 5.85
C TYR A 428 -11.35 -8.53 6.79
N ILE A 429 -10.24 -9.22 6.94
CA ILE A 429 -10.08 -10.47 7.70
C ILE A 429 -8.75 -10.45 8.44
N PRO A 430 -8.56 -11.26 9.49
CA PRO A 430 -7.24 -11.53 10.03
C PRO A 430 -6.29 -12.05 8.95
N GLU A 431 -5.01 -11.71 9.06
CA GLU A 431 -4.02 -12.21 8.11
C GLU A 431 -3.89 -13.74 8.22
N VAL A 432 -4.15 -14.43 7.12
CA VAL A 432 -3.93 -15.88 6.98
C VAL A 432 -2.83 -16.09 5.95
N LYS A 433 -1.68 -16.57 6.41
CA LYS A 433 -0.47 -16.70 5.60
C LYS A 433 -0.71 -17.50 4.31
N GLY A 434 -0.47 -16.86 3.18
CA GLY A 434 -0.44 -17.49 1.86
C GLY A 434 -1.80 -17.79 1.22
N ILE A 435 -2.93 -17.68 1.94
CA ILE A 435 -4.24 -18.04 1.38
C ILE A 435 -4.73 -17.00 0.35
N LEU A 436 -4.58 -15.71 0.63
CA LEU A 436 -4.96 -14.66 -0.32
C LEU A 436 -4.11 -14.74 -1.60
N GLN A 437 -2.82 -15.02 -1.48
CA GLN A 437 -1.95 -15.26 -2.64
C GLN A 437 -2.41 -16.49 -3.42
N SER A 438 -2.86 -17.56 -2.75
CA SER A 438 -3.40 -18.74 -3.46
C SER A 438 -4.71 -18.42 -4.19
N ILE A 439 -5.57 -17.57 -3.63
CA ILE A 439 -6.78 -17.06 -4.29
C ILE A 439 -6.40 -16.17 -5.47
N GLN A 440 -5.43 -15.27 -5.31
CA GLN A 440 -4.88 -14.44 -6.40
C GLN A 440 -4.43 -15.30 -7.58
N MET A 441 -3.68 -16.37 -7.28
CA MET A 441 -3.21 -17.31 -8.29
C MET A 441 -4.36 -18.06 -8.99
N ALA A 442 -5.34 -18.55 -8.22
CA ALA A 442 -6.50 -19.25 -8.76
C ALA A 442 -7.30 -18.35 -9.72
N VAL A 443 -7.54 -17.08 -9.34
CA VAL A 443 -8.21 -16.08 -10.20
C VAL A 443 -7.42 -15.84 -11.48
N ARG A 444 -6.11 -15.54 -11.35
CA ARG A 444 -5.24 -15.30 -12.50
C ARG A 444 -5.21 -16.50 -13.44
N ASP A 445 -4.99 -17.71 -12.91
CA ASP A 445 -4.80 -18.92 -13.71
C ASP A 445 -6.06 -19.29 -14.49
N ARG A 446 -7.24 -19.10 -13.86
CA ARG A 446 -8.51 -19.36 -14.52
C ARG A 446 -8.89 -18.29 -15.55
N PHE A 447 -8.84 -17.02 -15.17
CA PHE A 447 -9.35 -15.93 -16.02
C PHE A 447 -8.26 -15.27 -16.88
N LYS A 448 -6.97 -15.51 -16.60
CA LYS A 448 -5.80 -14.85 -17.23
C LYS A 448 -5.82 -13.32 -17.09
N ILE A 449 -6.45 -12.85 -16.04
CA ILE A 449 -6.60 -11.43 -15.69
C ILE A 449 -5.60 -11.08 -14.60
N ALA A 450 -5.00 -9.90 -14.72
CA ALA A 450 -4.18 -9.32 -13.66
C ALA A 450 -4.98 -9.21 -12.35
N THR A 451 -4.46 -9.76 -11.26
CA THR A 451 -5.20 -9.84 -10.00
C THR A 451 -4.38 -9.25 -8.87
N THR A 452 -4.98 -8.31 -8.12
CA THR A 452 -4.40 -7.75 -6.89
C THR A 452 -5.10 -8.33 -5.67
N VAL A 453 -4.41 -8.37 -4.54
CA VAL A 453 -4.99 -8.70 -3.24
C VAL A 453 -4.57 -7.67 -2.22
N GLY A 454 -5.46 -7.30 -1.30
CA GLY A 454 -5.16 -6.33 -0.25
C GLY A 454 -5.92 -6.63 1.03
N TYR A 455 -5.22 -6.53 2.17
CA TYR A 455 -5.86 -6.57 3.48
C TYR A 455 -6.44 -5.19 3.83
N GLY A 456 -7.68 -5.15 4.27
CA GLY A 456 -8.31 -3.95 4.81
C GLY A 456 -8.10 -3.83 6.33
N PRO A 457 -7.85 -2.62 6.85
CA PRO A 457 -7.89 -1.33 6.15
C PRO A 457 -6.58 -0.92 5.44
N ARG A 458 -5.49 -1.68 5.53
CA ARG A 458 -4.17 -1.35 4.98
C ARG A 458 -4.25 -0.86 3.52
N TYR A 459 -4.96 -1.59 2.64
CA TYR A 459 -5.06 -1.22 1.23
C TYR A 459 -5.79 0.12 0.98
N LEU A 460 -6.63 0.59 1.92
CA LEU A 460 -7.26 1.92 1.80
C LEU A 460 -6.22 3.04 1.72
N HIS A 461 -5.05 2.81 2.32
CA HIS A 461 -3.90 3.70 2.35
C HIS A 461 -2.82 3.31 1.31
N SER A 462 -3.17 2.51 0.30
CA SER A 462 -2.29 2.14 -0.82
C SER A 462 -3.08 2.09 -2.14
N THR A 463 -3.60 0.93 -2.54
CA THR A 463 -4.35 0.73 -3.79
C THR A 463 -5.75 1.34 -3.78
N GLY A 464 -6.28 1.70 -2.59
CA GLY A 464 -7.63 2.26 -2.45
C GLY A 464 -7.88 3.53 -3.28
N GLN A 465 -6.87 4.39 -3.46
CA GLN A 465 -6.96 5.55 -4.36
C GLN A 465 -7.16 5.11 -5.82
N LEU A 466 -6.38 4.14 -6.29
CA LEU A 466 -6.48 3.58 -7.64
C LEU A 466 -7.84 2.93 -7.89
N HIS A 467 -8.33 2.13 -6.95
CA HIS A 467 -9.62 1.42 -7.08
C HIS A 467 -10.79 2.39 -7.29
N LYS A 468 -10.75 3.55 -6.67
CA LYS A 468 -11.81 4.57 -6.76
C LYS A 468 -11.55 5.62 -7.83
N GLY A 469 -10.31 6.07 -7.98
CA GLY A 469 -9.95 7.18 -8.84
C GLY A 469 -9.39 6.80 -10.22
N GLY A 470 -8.91 5.58 -10.37
CA GLY A 470 -8.37 5.04 -11.62
C GLY A 470 -9.43 4.79 -12.69
N LEU A 471 -9.02 4.17 -13.79
CA LEU A 471 -9.93 3.73 -14.85
C LEU A 471 -11.00 2.79 -14.28
N ASN A 472 -12.25 2.87 -14.80
CA ASN A 472 -13.31 1.94 -14.39
C ASN A 472 -13.14 0.57 -15.07
N ASN A 473 -12.04 -0.10 -14.75
CA ASN A 473 -11.65 -1.40 -15.30
C ASN A 473 -11.37 -2.45 -14.20
N GLY A 474 -11.81 -2.20 -12.96
CA GLY A 474 -11.71 -3.15 -11.86
C GLY A 474 -12.98 -4.01 -11.68
N VAL A 475 -12.79 -5.27 -11.28
CA VAL A 475 -13.83 -6.14 -10.70
C VAL A 475 -13.39 -6.46 -9.27
N PHE A 476 -14.19 -6.11 -8.27
CA PHE A 476 -13.81 -6.12 -6.86
C PHE A 476 -14.59 -7.18 -6.10
N LEU A 477 -13.87 -8.15 -5.54
CA LEU A 477 -14.42 -9.14 -4.63
C LEU A 477 -14.01 -8.77 -3.20
N MET A 478 -14.93 -8.18 -2.44
CA MET A 478 -14.69 -7.86 -1.04
C MET A 478 -14.96 -9.09 -0.18
N VAL A 479 -14.03 -9.42 0.72
CA VAL A 479 -14.17 -10.53 1.67
C VAL A 479 -14.23 -9.96 3.08
N THR A 480 -15.24 -10.36 3.84
CA THR A 480 -15.42 -9.98 5.25
C THR A 480 -15.66 -11.23 6.10
N VAL A 481 -15.45 -11.15 7.41
CA VAL A 481 -15.60 -12.29 8.34
C VAL A 481 -16.27 -11.83 9.63
N ASP A 482 -16.93 -12.77 10.34
CA ASP A 482 -17.32 -12.57 11.73
C ASP A 482 -16.08 -12.67 12.63
N ASP A 483 -15.82 -11.65 13.45
CA ASP A 483 -14.73 -11.70 14.41
C ASP A 483 -15.11 -12.58 15.59
N LEU A 484 -14.24 -13.55 15.91
CA LEU A 484 -14.43 -14.46 17.06
C LEU A 484 -14.21 -13.76 18.40
N GLU A 485 -13.36 -12.74 18.41
CA GLU A 485 -13.06 -11.91 19.57
C GLU A 485 -13.08 -10.45 19.14
N ASP A 486 -13.54 -9.56 20.03
CA ASP A 486 -13.54 -8.13 19.79
C ASP A 486 -12.87 -7.38 20.95
N ILE A 487 -12.45 -6.16 20.70
CA ILE A 487 -11.76 -5.31 21.67
C ILE A 487 -12.36 -3.92 21.63
N GLU A 488 -12.78 -3.44 22.81
CA GLU A 488 -13.19 -2.06 22.97
C GLU A 488 -12.00 -1.09 22.82
N ILE A 489 -12.23 0.01 22.14
CA ILE A 489 -11.24 1.09 22.01
C ILE A 489 -11.51 2.10 23.10
N PRO A 490 -10.54 2.36 24.03
CA PRO A 490 -10.74 3.35 25.06
C PRO A 490 -11.05 4.75 24.50
N CYS A 491 -11.87 5.51 25.22
CA CYS A 491 -12.26 6.89 24.90
C CYS A 491 -13.16 7.07 23.67
N VAL A 492 -13.61 5.99 23.01
CA VAL A 492 -14.58 6.04 21.91
C VAL A 492 -15.73 5.07 22.15
N SER A 493 -16.83 5.18 21.39
CA SER A 493 -18.04 4.36 21.56
C SER A 493 -18.11 3.15 20.62
N TYR A 494 -16.99 2.74 20.01
CA TYR A 494 -16.92 1.62 19.10
C TYR A 494 -15.70 0.75 19.40
N SER A 495 -15.81 -0.52 19.03
CA SER A 495 -14.76 -1.53 19.13
C SER A 495 -13.92 -1.61 17.84
N PHE A 496 -12.83 -2.39 17.86
CA PHE A 496 -12.03 -2.63 16.67
C PHE A 496 -12.79 -3.40 15.58
N SER A 497 -13.60 -4.41 15.94
CA SER A 497 -14.46 -5.10 14.96
C SER A 497 -15.42 -4.13 14.28
N LYS A 498 -16.04 -3.25 15.07
CA LYS A 498 -16.96 -2.24 14.53
C LYS A 498 -16.23 -1.24 13.63
N LEU A 499 -15.01 -0.81 13.99
CA LEU A 499 -14.19 0.07 13.17
C LEU A 499 -13.81 -0.62 11.84
N LYS A 500 -13.31 -1.86 11.89
CA LYS A 500 -12.95 -2.67 10.71
C LYS A 500 -14.14 -2.81 9.76
N MET A 501 -15.30 -3.17 10.28
CA MET A 501 -16.50 -3.34 9.45
C MET A 501 -17.04 -2.00 8.90
N ALA A 502 -16.96 -0.92 9.67
CA ALA A 502 -17.31 0.41 9.18
C ALA A 502 -16.41 0.86 8.01
N GLN A 503 -15.13 0.50 8.06
CA GLN A 503 -14.19 0.74 6.97
C GLN A 503 -14.53 -0.10 5.73
N ALA A 504 -14.86 -1.38 5.91
CA ALA A 504 -15.31 -2.26 4.83
C ALA A 504 -16.56 -1.71 4.14
N PHE A 505 -17.58 -1.33 4.90
CA PHE A 505 -18.82 -0.78 4.35
C PHE A 505 -18.63 0.61 3.74
N GLY A 506 -17.79 1.45 4.34
CA GLY A 506 -17.45 2.75 3.79
C GLY A 506 -16.79 2.62 2.41
N ASP A 507 -15.84 1.69 2.27
CA ASP A 507 -15.17 1.43 1.01
C ASP A 507 -16.10 0.80 -0.04
N LEU A 508 -16.90 -0.19 0.36
CA LEU A 508 -17.90 -0.81 -0.51
C LEU A 508 -18.85 0.24 -1.11
N ARG A 509 -19.39 1.13 -0.26
CA ARG A 509 -20.28 2.21 -0.70
C ARG A 509 -19.54 3.23 -1.60
N ALA A 510 -18.27 3.53 -1.32
CA ALA A 510 -17.46 4.41 -2.16
C ALA A 510 -17.22 3.81 -3.55
N LEU A 511 -16.94 2.51 -3.63
CA LEU A 511 -16.80 1.79 -4.90
C LEU A 511 -18.12 1.79 -5.69
N CYS A 512 -19.26 1.51 -5.05
CA CYS A 512 -20.57 1.57 -5.72
C CYS A 512 -20.89 2.97 -6.24
N ARG A 513 -20.60 4.04 -5.47
CA ARG A 513 -20.82 5.43 -5.93
C ARG A 513 -19.94 5.83 -7.13
N LYS A 514 -18.89 5.07 -7.41
CA LYS A 514 -18.02 5.23 -8.58
C LYS A 514 -18.37 4.26 -9.71
N ASP A 515 -19.53 3.62 -9.65
CA ASP A 515 -20.01 2.62 -10.62
C ASP A 515 -19.01 1.46 -10.81
N ARG A 516 -18.32 1.08 -9.71
CA ARG A 516 -17.40 -0.06 -9.73
C ARG A 516 -18.18 -1.36 -9.61
N ARG A 517 -17.74 -2.39 -10.35
CA ARG A 517 -18.27 -3.76 -10.25
C ARG A 517 -17.77 -4.40 -8.97
N VAL A 518 -18.54 -4.36 -7.91
CA VAL A 518 -18.16 -4.86 -6.59
C VAL A 518 -19.23 -5.75 -5.99
N ALA A 519 -18.81 -6.83 -5.32
CA ALA A 519 -19.66 -7.69 -4.51
C ALA A 519 -18.93 -8.12 -3.25
N ARG A 520 -19.69 -8.51 -2.21
CA ARG A 520 -19.14 -8.91 -0.92
C ARG A 520 -19.42 -10.37 -0.63
N VAL A 521 -18.36 -11.11 -0.32
CA VAL A 521 -18.43 -12.45 0.26
C VAL A 521 -18.16 -12.33 1.76
N HIS A 522 -19.10 -12.80 2.56
CA HIS A 522 -18.97 -12.84 4.00
C HIS A 522 -18.78 -14.27 4.47
N ILE A 523 -17.75 -14.50 5.29
CA ILE A 523 -17.41 -15.81 5.82
C ILE A 523 -17.84 -15.86 7.28
N SER A 524 -18.66 -16.87 7.63
CA SER A 524 -19.06 -17.15 9.00
C SER A 524 -18.37 -18.42 9.50
N GLY A 525 -17.97 -18.43 10.79
CA GLY A 525 -17.29 -19.57 11.40
C GLY A 525 -15.80 -19.66 11.06
N ASP A 526 -15.32 -20.84 10.64
CA ASP A 526 -13.88 -21.07 10.36
C ASP A 526 -13.43 -20.32 9.10
N LEU A 527 -12.59 -19.31 9.30
CA LEU A 527 -12.07 -18.46 8.22
C LEU A 527 -11.28 -19.25 7.18
N SER A 528 -10.40 -20.17 7.62
CA SER A 528 -9.54 -20.92 6.71
C SER A 528 -10.35 -21.83 5.80
N GLN A 529 -11.35 -22.52 6.36
CA GLN A 529 -12.27 -23.36 5.59
C GLN A 529 -13.11 -22.54 4.62
N GLY A 530 -13.60 -21.35 5.06
CA GLY A 530 -14.37 -20.45 4.22
C GLY A 530 -13.56 -19.93 3.02
N LEU A 531 -12.30 -19.55 3.23
CA LEU A 531 -11.39 -19.11 2.16
C LEU A 531 -11.02 -20.24 1.20
N GLU A 532 -10.79 -21.45 1.69
CA GLU A 532 -10.54 -22.62 0.82
C GLU A 532 -11.80 -22.97 -0.02
N LYS A 533 -13.00 -22.86 0.55
CA LYS A 533 -14.25 -23.02 -0.23
C LYS A 533 -14.38 -21.95 -1.30
N LEU A 534 -14.11 -20.68 -0.96
CA LEU A 534 -14.13 -19.59 -1.94
C LEU A 534 -13.15 -19.86 -3.07
N LYS A 535 -11.92 -20.26 -2.75
CA LYS A 535 -10.91 -20.67 -3.73
C LYS A 535 -11.41 -21.81 -4.62
N GLY A 536 -11.97 -22.87 -4.04
CA GLY A 536 -12.55 -23.99 -4.78
C GLY A 536 -13.66 -23.57 -5.75
N MET A 537 -14.48 -22.57 -5.38
CA MET A 537 -15.50 -21.98 -6.28
C MET A 537 -14.87 -21.20 -7.45
N ILE A 538 -13.69 -20.65 -7.26
CA ILE A 538 -12.95 -19.92 -8.30
C ILE A 538 -12.31 -20.92 -9.26
N GLU A 539 -11.78 -22.04 -8.79
CA GLU A 539 -11.08 -23.05 -9.57
C GLU A 539 -12.01 -23.93 -10.44
N THR A 540 -13.29 -24.10 -10.03
CA THR A 540 -14.32 -24.89 -10.76
C THR A 540 -15.03 -24.10 -11.85
#